data_83d9ec05eecf277eaf0fd588ae154ab4
#
_entry.id   83d9ec05eecf277eaf0fd588ae154ab4
#
_cell.length_a   1.000
_cell.length_b   1.000
_cell.length_c   1.000
_cell.angle_alpha   90.00
_cell.angle_beta   90.00
_cell.angle_gamma   90.00
#
_symmetry.space_group_name_H-M   'P 1'
#
loop_
_entity.id
_entity.type
_entity.pdbx_description
1 polymer ?
#
loop_
_entity_poly.entity_id
_entity_poly.type
_entity_poly.pdbx_seq_one_letter_code
_entity_poly.pdbx_strand_id
1 'polypeptide(L)'
;MDDNHENSPDENIGVISLSNSPESTNNADSKSPHVWLVGGGIASLAAAVFLIEDAKVPGDHIHILEASAKAGGSMATFSKPSWDTGYRVSAIRKMSLTYHCLYGMLEKVPSDVEGETLAAKLHRFNQARRKLGASGTRLVRQVFDDNETEKPEAVDVSTMGLSVKNQCDLMRVVLETEEELEGLEIQALFEPDFFETNFWDLWSSLNRFHPWCSAVEFRRCLHRMLHEFPNMGTLSGVEQAPEEDFEAIIKPLTQYLKAMDVEFRHGKLEYPFEGTKLTSLGIQVSGLEIEDVGSDFRVAALKTYQDNKHVLITTGPDDLVLLTLGSLTSGMGYGANDQPPPTMELRDSAPHELDPSWTFWDRLAMDRPKTFGNPEAFFDRPSKSTWLSFTVTLRDPAFFEHLRTWTGTLTGAVPLITFRDCPWMLSLTIPQQPYVRDQPPDVFVFWGYGLFPDQQGRYVRKPMLECTGAEILTELLHLMAFPLQPTLERSITIPCLMPLIGSPFLTRKKGDRPKVIPDGSKNLGLMGQFVEIEREVTFTMEYSVRSAQLAVYGLMGLDKKPPGVMGEDHSVLTLGMALKTMMT
;
A
#
# COMPACT_ATOMS: atom_id res chain seq x y z
N MET A 1 -12.80 -52.22 31.08
CA MET A 1 -12.38 -52.99 29.92
C MET A 1 -13.27 -52.53 28.80
N ASP A 2 -12.72 -51.57 28.07
CA ASP A 2 -12.99 -51.37 26.67
C ASP A 2 -12.16 -50.17 26.26
N ASP A 3 -11.00 -50.48 25.66
CA ASP A 3 -10.08 -49.53 25.06
C ASP A 3 -10.66 -49.04 23.73
N ASN A 4 -11.01 -47.77 23.67
CA ASN A 4 -11.24 -47.09 22.40
C ASN A 4 -9.95 -46.31 22.01
N HIS A 5 -9.16 -46.93 21.19
CA HIS A 5 -8.12 -46.23 20.40
C HIS A 5 -8.84 -45.34 19.35
N GLU A 6 -8.83 -44.03 19.56
CA GLU A 6 -9.13 -43.07 18.51
C GLU A 6 -7.96 -43.08 17.48
N ASN A 7 -8.26 -43.58 16.28
CA ASN A 7 -7.43 -43.45 15.11
C ASN A 7 -7.42 -41.97 14.67
N SER A 8 -6.27 -41.33 14.73
CA SER A 8 -6.03 -40.08 14.01
C SER A 8 -6.13 -40.31 12.51
N PRO A 9 -6.80 -39.44 11.74
CA PRO A 9 -6.84 -39.58 10.29
C PRO A 9 -5.44 -39.30 9.71
N ASP A 10 -4.89 -40.28 8.99
CA ASP A 10 -3.70 -40.12 8.16
C ASP A 10 -3.94 -38.98 7.15
N GLU A 11 -3.30 -37.84 7.33
CA GLU A 11 -3.30 -36.74 6.38
C GLU A 11 -2.56 -37.20 5.10
N ASN A 12 -3.27 -37.33 4.00
CA ASN A 12 -2.71 -37.60 2.67
C ASN A 12 -1.90 -36.38 2.23
N ILE A 13 -0.61 -36.36 2.56
CA ILE A 13 0.33 -35.32 2.11
C ILE A 13 0.82 -35.69 0.72
N GLY A 14 0.37 -34.95 -0.29
CA GLY A 14 0.90 -35.07 -1.66
C GLY A 14 2.28 -34.38 -1.73
N VAL A 15 3.34 -35.14 -2.01
CA VAL A 15 4.70 -34.58 -2.25
C VAL A 15 4.84 -34.32 -3.74
N ILE A 16 4.98 -33.05 -4.13
CA ILE A 16 5.37 -32.68 -5.49
C ILE A 16 6.86 -32.34 -5.45
N SER A 17 7.68 -33.29 -5.93
CA SER A 17 9.08 -33.03 -6.22
C SER A 17 9.21 -32.67 -7.69
N LEU A 18 9.67 -31.47 -8.01
CA LEU A 18 9.95 -31.05 -9.39
C LEU A 18 11.31 -31.56 -9.92
N SER A 19 11.90 -32.56 -9.26
CA SER A 19 13.19 -33.14 -9.66
C SER A 19 13.14 -34.09 -10.86
N ASN A 20 12.01 -34.23 -11.54
CA ASN A 20 11.89 -35.08 -12.74
C ASN A 20 11.89 -34.23 -14.03
N SER A 21 13.05 -33.66 -14.39
CA SER A 21 13.39 -33.39 -15.79
C SER A 21 14.18 -34.59 -16.33
N PRO A 22 13.99 -35.04 -17.58
CA PRO A 22 14.71 -36.17 -18.13
C PRO A 22 16.21 -35.89 -18.15
N GLU A 23 16.99 -36.91 -17.81
CA GLU A 23 18.47 -36.89 -17.85
C GLU A 23 18.94 -36.36 -19.22
N SER A 24 19.41 -35.14 -19.28
CA SER A 24 20.20 -34.62 -20.39
C SER A 24 21.66 -34.64 -20.02
N THR A 25 22.37 -35.36 -20.82
CA THR A 25 23.83 -35.62 -20.80
C THR A 25 24.67 -34.35 -20.62
N ASN A 26 25.59 -34.42 -19.67
CA ASN A 26 26.89 -33.73 -19.57
C ASN A 26 27.05 -32.39 -20.30
N ASN A 27 26.87 -31.30 -19.56
CA ASN A 27 27.72 -30.09 -19.62
C ASN A 27 27.65 -29.39 -18.26
N ALA A 28 28.82 -29.03 -17.70
CA ALA A 28 28.94 -28.31 -16.46
C ALA A 28 28.64 -26.80 -16.67
N ASP A 29 27.43 -26.50 -17.12
CA ASP A 29 26.86 -25.15 -17.03
C ASP A 29 26.10 -25.06 -15.71
N SER A 30 26.43 -24.07 -14.88
CA SER A 30 25.77 -23.80 -13.61
C SER A 30 24.26 -23.66 -13.88
N LYS A 31 23.49 -24.67 -13.46
CA LYS A 31 22.04 -24.71 -13.63
C LYS A 31 21.44 -23.52 -12.89
N SER A 32 20.79 -22.60 -13.60
CA SER A 32 20.10 -21.44 -12.97
C SER A 32 19.14 -21.93 -11.90
N PRO A 33 19.07 -21.27 -10.71
CA PRO A 33 18.21 -21.72 -9.62
C PRO A 33 16.72 -21.55 -9.97
N HIS A 34 15.87 -22.40 -9.40
CA HIS A 34 14.45 -22.11 -9.30
C HIS A 34 14.20 -21.11 -8.17
N VAL A 35 13.29 -20.15 -8.39
CA VAL A 35 12.98 -19.09 -7.43
C VAL A 35 11.50 -19.11 -7.09
N TRP A 36 11.21 -19.29 -5.81
CA TRP A 36 9.87 -19.35 -5.27
C TRP A 36 9.50 -18.02 -4.61
N LEU A 37 8.57 -17.28 -5.24
CA LEU A 37 8.08 -15.99 -4.77
C LEU A 37 6.76 -16.19 -4.03
N VAL A 38 6.74 -15.98 -2.71
CA VAL A 38 5.55 -16.18 -1.87
C VAL A 38 4.81 -14.86 -1.70
N GLY A 39 3.58 -14.84 -2.18
CA GLY A 39 2.74 -13.66 -2.36
C GLY A 39 2.83 -13.10 -3.78
N GLY A 40 1.72 -12.59 -4.32
CA GLY A 40 1.62 -12.03 -5.68
C GLY A 40 1.56 -10.51 -5.73
N GLY A 41 1.99 -9.81 -4.67
CA GLY A 41 2.03 -8.35 -4.61
C GLY A 41 3.16 -7.74 -5.43
N ILE A 42 3.22 -6.40 -5.46
CA ILE A 42 4.21 -5.65 -6.25
C ILE A 42 5.67 -6.02 -5.90
N ALA A 43 5.96 -6.43 -4.66
CA ALA A 43 7.30 -6.87 -4.28
C ALA A 43 7.73 -8.11 -5.06
N SER A 44 6.88 -9.14 -5.12
CA SER A 44 7.15 -10.37 -5.88
C SER A 44 7.20 -10.14 -7.38
N LEU A 45 6.29 -9.30 -7.92
CA LEU A 45 6.32 -8.94 -9.33
C LEU A 45 7.61 -8.21 -9.69
N ALA A 46 8.06 -7.28 -8.84
CA ALA A 46 9.34 -6.58 -9.00
C ALA A 46 10.53 -7.53 -8.88
N ALA A 47 10.52 -8.45 -7.92
CA ALA A 47 11.55 -9.47 -7.79
C ALA A 47 11.67 -10.30 -9.07
N ALA A 48 10.56 -10.74 -9.65
CA ALA A 48 10.56 -11.47 -10.91
C ALA A 48 11.16 -10.65 -12.06
N VAL A 49 10.85 -9.35 -12.17
CA VAL A 49 11.48 -8.46 -13.16
C VAL A 49 12.99 -8.38 -12.96
N PHE A 50 13.45 -8.16 -11.71
CA PHE A 50 14.90 -8.07 -11.44
C PHE A 50 15.63 -9.41 -11.64
N LEU A 51 14.98 -10.53 -11.33
CA LEU A 51 15.52 -11.87 -11.61
C LEU A 51 15.76 -12.08 -13.11
N ILE A 52 14.80 -11.73 -13.95
CA ILE A 52 14.90 -11.84 -15.40
C ILE A 52 15.91 -10.83 -15.95
N GLU A 53 15.70 -9.54 -15.63
CA GLU A 53 16.39 -8.45 -16.31
C GLU A 53 17.81 -8.22 -15.78
N ASP A 54 18.04 -8.40 -14.50
CA ASP A 54 19.35 -8.12 -13.88
C ASP A 54 20.13 -9.40 -13.56
N ALA A 55 19.49 -10.45 -13.05
CA ALA A 55 20.13 -11.70 -12.67
C ALA A 55 20.13 -12.76 -13.79
N LYS A 56 19.38 -12.54 -14.89
CA LYS A 56 19.30 -13.41 -16.07
C LYS A 56 18.77 -14.82 -15.75
N VAL A 57 17.90 -14.92 -14.74
CA VAL A 57 17.19 -16.16 -14.43
C VAL A 57 16.13 -16.42 -15.51
N PRO A 58 16.03 -17.63 -16.09
CA PRO A 58 14.97 -17.98 -17.04
C PRO A 58 13.60 -17.84 -16.38
N GLY A 59 12.60 -17.35 -17.11
CA GLY A 59 11.28 -17.10 -16.55
C GLY A 59 10.56 -18.37 -16.08
N ASP A 60 10.74 -19.50 -16.76
CA ASP A 60 10.20 -20.81 -16.39
C ASP A 60 10.81 -21.37 -15.09
N HIS A 61 11.88 -20.77 -14.58
CA HIS A 61 12.44 -21.04 -13.25
C HIS A 61 11.84 -20.16 -12.15
N ILE A 62 10.95 -19.22 -12.46
CA ILE A 62 10.36 -18.28 -11.50
C ILE A 62 8.91 -18.65 -11.24
N HIS A 63 8.57 -18.92 -9.97
CA HIS A 63 7.26 -19.40 -9.55
C HIS A 63 6.63 -18.43 -8.55
N ILE A 64 5.52 -17.80 -8.90
CA ILE A 64 4.77 -16.88 -8.01
C ILE A 64 3.60 -17.65 -7.40
N LEU A 65 3.63 -17.79 -6.05
CA LEU A 65 2.60 -18.47 -5.26
C LEU A 65 1.69 -17.43 -4.62
N GLU A 66 0.42 -17.36 -5.03
CA GLU A 66 -0.55 -16.37 -4.54
C GLU A 66 -1.80 -17.07 -4.00
N ALA A 67 -2.18 -16.73 -2.76
CA ALA A 67 -3.33 -17.32 -2.10
C ALA A 67 -4.67 -16.81 -2.67
N SER A 68 -4.69 -15.60 -3.19
CA SER A 68 -5.88 -15.00 -3.76
C SER A 68 -6.13 -15.44 -5.21
N ALA A 69 -7.24 -14.99 -5.78
CA ALA A 69 -7.64 -15.35 -7.12
C ALA A 69 -6.79 -14.71 -8.24
N LYS A 70 -6.04 -13.67 -7.94
CA LYS A 70 -5.13 -13.00 -8.88
C LYS A 70 -4.01 -12.26 -8.16
N ALA A 71 -2.90 -12.09 -8.87
CA ALA A 71 -1.79 -11.26 -8.40
C ALA A 71 -2.17 -9.77 -8.31
N GLY A 72 -1.46 -9.02 -7.49
CA GLY A 72 -1.61 -7.58 -7.31
C GLY A 72 -1.56 -7.13 -5.85
N GLY A 73 -1.77 -8.03 -4.90
CA GLY A 73 -1.80 -7.69 -3.47
C GLY A 73 -2.78 -6.56 -3.17
N SER A 74 -2.35 -5.52 -2.47
CA SER A 74 -3.18 -4.36 -2.12
C SER A 74 -3.66 -3.51 -3.32
N MET A 75 -3.17 -3.78 -4.52
CA MET A 75 -3.61 -3.15 -5.77
C MET A 75 -4.57 -4.03 -6.58
N ALA A 76 -4.83 -5.27 -6.14
CA ALA A 76 -5.77 -6.15 -6.82
C ALA A 76 -7.22 -5.70 -6.60
N THR A 77 -7.98 -5.59 -7.69
CA THR A 77 -9.42 -5.34 -7.65
C THR A 77 -10.16 -6.63 -8.00
N PHE A 78 -11.02 -7.10 -7.11
CA PHE A 78 -11.67 -8.42 -7.20
C PHE A 78 -13.12 -8.37 -7.70
N SER A 79 -13.71 -7.21 -7.86
CA SER A 79 -15.07 -7.07 -8.38
C SER A 79 -15.07 -6.71 -9.85
N LYS A 80 -16.08 -7.21 -10.59
CA LYS A 80 -16.38 -6.66 -11.91
C LYS A 80 -17.01 -5.29 -11.69
N PRO A 81 -16.35 -4.22 -12.10
CA PRO A 81 -16.90 -2.87 -11.88
C PRO A 81 -18.12 -2.68 -12.78
N SER A 82 -19.19 -2.14 -12.21
CA SER A 82 -20.37 -1.72 -12.96
C SER A 82 -21.03 -0.54 -12.28
N TRP A 83 -21.82 0.23 -13.03
CA TRP A 83 -22.65 1.28 -12.45
C TRP A 83 -23.60 0.72 -11.38
N ASP A 84 -24.26 -0.40 -11.66
CA ASP A 84 -25.34 -0.93 -10.81
C ASP A 84 -24.84 -1.46 -9.46
N THR A 85 -23.58 -1.81 -9.37
CA THR A 85 -22.94 -2.30 -8.12
C THR A 85 -21.98 -1.30 -7.52
N GLY A 86 -21.66 -0.22 -8.23
CA GLY A 86 -20.62 0.73 -7.87
C GLY A 86 -19.22 0.21 -8.15
N TYR A 87 -18.30 1.14 -8.40
CA TYR A 87 -16.87 0.81 -8.55
C TYR A 87 -16.21 0.71 -7.18
N ARG A 88 -15.13 -0.06 -7.10
CA ARG A 88 -14.31 -0.23 -5.89
C ARG A 88 -12.86 0.09 -6.23
N VAL A 89 -12.41 1.25 -5.78
CA VAL A 89 -11.01 1.69 -5.93
C VAL A 89 -10.30 1.47 -4.60
N SER A 90 -9.27 0.66 -4.59
CA SER A 90 -8.53 0.35 -3.35
C SER A 90 -7.81 1.56 -2.79
N ALA A 91 -7.19 2.36 -3.66
CA ALA A 91 -6.55 3.64 -3.35
C ALA A 91 -6.19 4.36 -4.65
N ILE A 92 -6.01 5.68 -4.59
CA ILE A 92 -5.36 6.46 -5.65
C ILE A 92 -3.98 6.84 -5.13
N ARG A 93 -2.97 6.05 -5.54
CA ARG A 93 -1.60 6.19 -5.04
C ARG A 93 -0.88 7.33 -5.73
N LYS A 94 -0.07 8.01 -4.96
CA LYS A 94 0.84 9.04 -5.44
C LYS A 94 2.25 8.47 -5.48
N MET A 95 3.00 8.82 -6.54
CA MET A 95 4.37 8.37 -6.78
C MET A 95 5.29 9.60 -6.83
N SER A 96 6.27 9.65 -5.94
CA SER A 96 7.29 10.69 -6.05
C SER A 96 8.23 10.37 -7.21
N LEU A 97 8.68 11.40 -7.93
CA LEU A 97 9.74 11.27 -8.95
C LEU A 97 11.06 10.72 -8.40
N THR A 98 11.20 10.70 -7.08
CA THR A 98 12.37 10.12 -6.37
C THR A 98 12.23 8.62 -6.07
N TYR A 99 11.18 7.95 -6.55
CA TYR A 99 11.00 6.50 -6.42
C TYR A 99 11.85 5.77 -7.47
N HIS A 100 13.17 5.81 -7.26
CA HIS A 100 14.14 5.34 -8.25
C HIS A 100 14.09 3.84 -8.52
N CYS A 101 13.82 3.01 -7.49
CA CYS A 101 13.68 1.56 -7.69
C CYS A 101 12.40 1.24 -8.45
N LEU A 102 11.28 1.92 -8.12
CA LEU A 102 10.01 1.75 -8.81
C LEU A 102 10.15 2.13 -10.29
N TYR A 103 10.61 3.34 -10.59
CA TYR A 103 10.75 3.77 -11.98
C TYR A 103 11.80 2.95 -12.74
N GLY A 104 12.92 2.58 -12.11
CA GLY A 104 13.93 1.71 -12.71
C GLY A 104 13.41 0.29 -13.01
N MET A 105 12.44 -0.22 -12.26
CA MET A 105 11.72 -1.44 -12.60
C MET A 105 10.76 -1.20 -13.79
N LEU A 106 9.95 -0.12 -13.74
CA LEU A 106 8.98 0.20 -14.78
C LEU A 106 9.63 0.55 -16.13
N GLU A 107 10.87 1.02 -16.14
CA GLU A 107 11.68 1.23 -17.36
C GLU A 107 12.03 -0.08 -18.09
N LYS A 108 12.02 -1.21 -17.38
CA LYS A 108 12.32 -2.53 -17.96
C LYS A 108 11.09 -3.20 -18.59
N VAL A 109 9.90 -2.69 -18.32
CA VAL A 109 8.64 -3.30 -18.72
C VAL A 109 8.01 -2.51 -19.87
N PRO A 110 7.70 -3.14 -21.00
CA PRO A 110 7.06 -2.47 -22.13
C PRO A 110 5.63 -2.03 -21.77
N SER A 111 5.20 -0.91 -22.32
CA SER A 111 3.81 -0.47 -22.27
C SER A 111 2.98 -1.10 -23.41
N ASP A 112 1.71 -0.73 -23.48
CA ASP A 112 0.82 -1.05 -24.58
C ASP A 112 1.09 -0.23 -25.88
N VAL A 113 2.05 0.69 -25.82
CA VAL A 113 2.51 1.48 -26.97
C VAL A 113 3.87 0.96 -27.42
N GLU A 114 3.98 0.61 -28.68
CA GLU A 114 5.22 0.07 -29.26
C GLU A 114 6.41 1.00 -29.05
N GLY A 115 7.49 0.44 -28.50
CA GLY A 115 8.72 1.18 -28.17
C GLY A 115 8.65 2.09 -26.95
N GLU A 116 7.55 2.09 -26.20
CA GLU A 116 7.39 2.85 -24.96
C GLU A 116 7.43 1.91 -23.73
N THR A 117 8.10 2.35 -22.66
CA THR A 117 8.09 1.64 -21.36
C THR A 117 6.93 2.12 -20.48
N LEU A 118 6.61 1.36 -19.43
CA LEU A 118 5.61 1.80 -18.44
C LEU A 118 6.02 3.10 -17.75
N ALA A 119 7.29 3.28 -17.44
CA ALA A 119 7.79 4.53 -16.86
C ALA A 119 7.54 5.72 -17.82
N ALA A 120 7.89 5.57 -19.10
CA ALA A 120 7.68 6.61 -20.11
C ALA A 120 6.19 6.95 -20.28
N LYS A 121 5.30 5.94 -20.29
CA LYS A 121 3.84 6.14 -20.34
C LYS A 121 3.34 6.97 -19.15
N LEU A 122 3.77 6.65 -17.93
CA LEU A 122 3.40 7.39 -16.72
C LEU A 122 3.90 8.84 -16.78
N HIS A 123 5.16 9.05 -17.13
CA HIS A 123 5.74 10.40 -17.25
C HIS A 123 5.03 11.24 -18.31
N ARG A 124 4.74 10.69 -19.47
CA ARG A 124 4.00 11.35 -20.55
C ARG A 124 2.60 11.79 -20.09
N PHE A 125 1.88 10.92 -19.42
CA PHE A 125 0.56 11.25 -18.84
C PHE A 125 0.66 12.41 -17.85
N ASN A 126 1.60 12.34 -16.91
CA ASN A 126 1.75 13.36 -15.88
C ASN A 126 2.26 14.70 -16.42
N GLN A 127 3.08 14.70 -17.46
CA GLN A 127 3.47 15.91 -18.18
C GLN A 127 2.25 16.60 -18.84
N ALA A 128 1.37 15.82 -19.47
CA ALA A 128 0.13 16.34 -20.04
C ALA A 128 -0.80 16.90 -18.94
N ARG A 129 -0.94 16.20 -17.82
CA ARG A 129 -1.73 16.64 -16.66
C ARG A 129 -1.24 17.97 -16.09
N ARG A 130 0.07 18.15 -15.93
CA ARG A 130 0.66 19.42 -15.43
C ARG A 130 0.35 20.61 -16.33
N LYS A 131 0.20 20.41 -17.65
CA LYS A 131 -0.18 21.47 -18.60
C LYS A 131 -1.64 21.92 -18.48
N LEU A 132 -2.52 21.13 -17.84
CA LEU A 132 -3.91 21.50 -17.62
C LEU A 132 -4.09 22.53 -16.48
N GLY A 133 -3.00 23.00 -15.89
CA GLY A 133 -3.01 23.92 -14.77
C GLY A 133 -3.11 23.15 -13.45
N ALA A 134 -1.96 22.84 -12.86
CA ALA A 134 -1.91 22.26 -11.53
C ALA A 134 -2.48 23.25 -10.51
N SER A 135 -3.65 22.96 -9.96
CA SER A 135 -4.08 23.62 -8.73
C SER A 135 -3.52 22.85 -7.54
N GLY A 136 -3.15 23.60 -6.51
CA GLY A 136 -2.54 23.01 -5.32
C GLY A 136 -3.48 22.09 -4.54
N THR A 137 -2.89 21.42 -3.58
CA THR A 137 -3.59 20.78 -2.46
C THR A 137 -4.52 21.80 -1.81
N ARG A 138 -5.74 21.38 -1.48
CA ARG A 138 -6.69 22.24 -0.80
C ARG A 138 -6.93 21.75 0.61
N LEU A 139 -6.57 22.58 1.57
CA LEU A 139 -7.06 22.47 2.94
C LEU A 139 -8.31 23.35 3.03
N VAL A 140 -9.40 22.80 3.53
CA VAL A 140 -10.70 23.45 3.59
C VAL A 140 -11.17 23.56 5.03
N ARG A 141 -11.63 24.73 5.41
CA ARG A 141 -12.31 24.99 6.69
C ARG A 141 -13.76 25.40 6.47
N GLN A 142 -14.57 25.28 7.51
CA GLN A 142 -15.94 25.77 7.53
C GLN A 142 -15.98 27.18 8.15
N VAL A 143 -16.57 28.13 7.45
CA VAL A 143 -16.75 29.51 7.93
C VAL A 143 -18.23 29.87 7.89
N PHE A 144 -18.65 30.76 8.76
CA PHE A 144 -20.01 31.29 8.74
C PHE A 144 -20.05 32.58 7.90
N ASP A 145 -21.02 32.70 7.00
CA ASP A 145 -21.28 33.95 6.29
C ASP A 145 -22.13 34.91 7.11
N ASP A 146 -22.39 36.10 6.56
CA ASP A 146 -23.18 37.15 7.22
C ASP A 146 -24.63 36.73 7.58
N ASN A 147 -25.13 35.63 6.99
CA ASN A 147 -26.43 35.03 7.25
C ASN A 147 -26.36 33.83 8.21
N GLU A 148 -25.24 33.63 8.89
CA GLU A 148 -24.97 32.46 9.74
C GLU A 148 -25.03 31.12 8.98
N THR A 149 -24.86 31.16 7.64
CA THR A 149 -24.79 29.95 6.83
C THR A 149 -23.36 29.43 6.75
N GLU A 150 -23.17 28.16 7.04
CA GLU A 150 -21.84 27.51 7.00
C GLU A 150 -21.41 27.28 5.55
N LYS A 151 -20.16 27.67 5.21
CA LYS A 151 -19.59 27.53 3.86
C LYS A 151 -18.15 27.04 3.90
N PRO A 152 -17.75 26.19 2.93
CA PRO A 152 -16.36 25.79 2.78
C PRO A 152 -15.50 26.95 2.25
N GLU A 153 -14.39 27.21 2.89
CA GLU A 153 -13.37 28.17 2.46
C GLU A 153 -12.00 27.49 2.37
N ALA A 154 -11.26 27.76 1.30
CA ALA A 154 -9.90 27.28 1.16
C ALA A 154 -8.99 28.02 2.16
N VAL A 155 -8.25 27.26 2.94
CA VAL A 155 -7.23 27.81 3.85
C VAL A 155 -6.03 28.26 3.02
N ASP A 156 -5.51 29.44 3.35
CA ASP A 156 -4.24 29.89 2.78
C ASP A 156 -3.09 29.07 3.39
N VAL A 157 -2.53 28.20 2.57
CA VAL A 157 -1.39 27.33 2.93
C VAL A 157 -0.05 27.90 2.49
N SER A 158 0.02 29.17 2.12
CA SER A 158 1.28 29.87 1.89
C SER A 158 2.07 30.03 3.20
N THR A 159 1.38 29.97 4.34
CA THR A 159 1.98 29.89 5.67
C THR A 159 1.64 28.53 6.29
N MET A 160 2.64 27.87 6.88
CA MET A 160 2.47 26.58 7.54
C MET A 160 1.89 26.69 8.95
N GLY A 161 1.80 27.89 9.51
CA GLY A 161 1.23 28.13 10.83
C GLY A 161 2.11 27.62 11.98
N LEU A 162 3.42 27.39 11.74
CA LEU A 162 4.36 26.87 12.73
C LEU A 162 4.89 27.99 13.62
N SER A 163 4.75 27.87 14.93
CA SER A 163 5.44 28.72 15.89
C SER A 163 6.96 28.51 15.85
N VAL A 164 7.75 29.46 16.37
CA VAL A 164 9.22 29.30 16.45
C VAL A 164 9.57 28.01 17.21
N LYS A 165 8.81 27.66 18.25
CA LYS A 165 9.01 26.42 19.00
C LYS A 165 8.78 25.21 18.11
N ASN A 166 7.67 25.17 17.35
CA ASN A 166 7.35 24.07 16.44
C ASN A 166 8.43 23.88 15.36
N GLN A 167 8.98 24.99 14.84
CA GLN A 167 10.09 24.96 13.89
C GLN A 167 11.35 24.36 14.52
N CYS A 168 11.70 24.75 15.75
CA CYS A 168 12.82 24.19 16.48
C CYS A 168 12.62 22.69 16.76
N ASP A 169 11.43 22.29 17.18
CA ASP A 169 11.11 20.88 17.46
C ASP A 169 11.17 20.01 16.17
N LEU A 170 10.66 20.51 15.03
CA LEU A 170 10.82 19.83 13.74
C LEU A 170 12.30 19.68 13.35
N MET A 171 13.10 20.74 13.53
CA MET A 171 14.52 20.66 13.24
C MET A 171 15.24 19.68 14.16
N ARG A 172 14.86 19.61 15.43
CA ARG A 172 15.37 18.62 16.37
C ARG A 172 15.10 17.21 15.85
N VAL A 173 13.86 16.88 15.44
CA VAL A 173 13.50 15.57 14.90
C VAL A 173 14.33 15.21 13.66
N VAL A 174 14.58 16.18 12.78
CA VAL A 174 15.44 15.96 11.59
C VAL A 174 16.87 15.61 11.99
N LEU A 175 17.40 16.21 13.06
CA LEU A 175 18.80 16.06 13.49
C LEU A 175 19.02 14.88 14.44
N GLU A 176 17.99 14.43 15.18
CA GLU A 176 18.08 13.30 16.09
C GLU A 176 18.33 11.98 15.33
N THR A 177 18.94 11.03 16.00
CA THR A 177 19.15 9.68 15.46
C THR A 177 17.89 8.83 15.56
N GLU A 178 17.80 7.76 14.79
CA GLU A 178 16.66 6.82 14.88
C GLU A 178 16.64 6.11 16.23
N GLU A 179 17.81 5.88 16.87
CA GLU A 179 17.93 5.30 18.20
C GLU A 179 17.33 6.19 19.30
N GLU A 180 17.48 7.51 19.20
CA GLU A 180 16.90 8.47 20.15
C GLU A 180 15.37 8.57 20.02
N LEU A 181 14.84 8.29 18.83
CA LEU A 181 13.40 8.34 18.54
C LEU A 181 12.71 6.96 18.66
N GLU A 182 13.48 5.90 18.94
CA GLU A 182 12.95 4.53 18.99
C GLU A 182 11.84 4.41 20.05
N GLY A 183 10.72 3.82 19.65
CA GLY A 183 9.56 3.59 20.51
C GLY A 183 8.75 4.84 20.87
N LEU A 184 9.16 6.04 20.43
CA LEU A 184 8.41 7.27 20.68
C LEU A 184 7.30 7.43 19.64
N GLU A 185 6.17 7.98 20.10
CA GLU A 185 5.10 8.50 19.26
C GLU A 185 5.40 9.97 18.89
N ILE A 186 4.91 10.45 17.74
CA ILE A 186 5.08 11.83 17.28
C ILE A 186 4.58 12.81 18.37
N GLN A 187 3.44 12.52 18.98
CA GLN A 187 2.84 13.39 20.02
C GLN A 187 3.70 13.55 21.28
N ALA A 188 4.71 12.72 21.47
CA ALA A 188 5.67 12.88 22.55
C ALA A 188 6.76 13.93 22.25
N LEU A 189 6.86 14.39 21.00
CA LEU A 189 7.91 15.30 20.52
C LEU A 189 7.44 16.74 20.38
N PHE A 190 6.12 16.97 20.33
CA PHE A 190 5.52 18.28 20.05
C PHE A 190 4.45 18.62 21.06
N GLU A 191 4.27 19.93 21.29
CA GLU A 191 3.14 20.43 22.08
C GLU A 191 1.82 20.33 21.28
N PRO A 192 0.65 20.37 21.95
CA PRO A 192 -0.65 20.22 21.29
C PRO A 192 -0.91 21.21 20.15
N ASP A 193 -0.40 22.46 20.24
CA ASP A 193 -0.55 23.49 19.22
C ASP A 193 0.06 23.11 17.86
N PHE A 194 1.06 22.24 17.84
CA PHE A 194 1.64 21.71 16.61
C PHE A 194 0.61 20.96 15.77
N PHE A 195 -0.28 20.20 16.41
CA PHE A 195 -1.29 19.39 15.73
C PHE A 195 -2.48 20.20 15.21
N GLU A 196 -2.53 21.50 15.49
CA GLU A 196 -3.54 22.46 14.99
C GLU A 196 -3.00 23.31 13.83
N THR A 197 -1.76 23.09 13.39
CA THR A 197 -1.11 23.87 12.33
C THR A 197 -1.53 23.42 10.92
N ASN A 198 -1.44 24.34 9.95
CA ASN A 198 -1.63 24.00 8.53
C ASN A 198 -0.60 22.96 8.07
N PHE A 199 0.62 23.00 8.63
CA PHE A 199 1.65 22.01 8.38
C PHE A 199 1.17 20.61 8.73
N TRP A 200 0.67 20.42 9.96
CA TRP A 200 0.23 19.10 10.40
C TRP A 200 -0.98 18.59 9.60
N ASP A 201 -1.97 19.44 9.34
CA ASP A 201 -3.14 19.06 8.57
C ASP A 201 -2.77 18.57 7.16
N LEU A 202 -1.86 19.30 6.47
CA LEU A 202 -1.34 18.88 5.17
C LEU A 202 -0.49 17.63 5.27
N TRP A 203 0.41 17.56 6.25
CA TRP A 203 1.29 16.42 6.44
C TRP A 203 0.54 15.15 6.76
N SER A 204 -0.38 15.22 7.73
CA SER A 204 -1.23 14.13 8.16
C SER A 204 -2.09 13.62 7.00
N SER A 205 -2.75 14.50 6.25
CA SER A 205 -3.57 14.10 5.11
C SER A 205 -2.76 13.53 3.94
N LEU A 206 -1.60 14.12 3.61
CA LEU A 206 -0.76 13.64 2.50
C LEU A 206 -0.09 12.31 2.80
N ASN A 207 0.52 12.20 3.98
CA ASN A 207 1.35 11.07 4.36
C ASN A 207 0.64 10.09 5.31
N ARG A 208 -0.60 10.40 5.72
CA ARG A 208 -1.49 9.55 6.53
C ARG A 208 -0.93 9.25 7.92
N PHE A 209 -0.26 10.24 8.52
CA PHE A 209 0.23 10.15 9.90
C PHE A 209 -0.85 10.55 10.91
N HIS A 210 -0.83 9.87 12.03
CA HIS A 210 -1.56 10.25 13.24
C HIS A 210 -0.57 10.69 14.32
N PRO A 211 -1.00 11.45 15.34
CA PRO A 211 -0.13 11.86 16.45
C PRO A 211 0.56 10.69 17.17
N TRP A 212 -0.08 9.52 17.20
CA TRP A 212 0.45 8.29 17.82
C TRP A 212 1.33 7.42 16.90
N CYS A 213 1.59 7.86 15.68
CA CYS A 213 2.51 7.15 14.79
C CYS A 213 3.96 7.26 15.29
N SER A 214 4.81 6.35 14.81
CA SER A 214 6.23 6.27 15.12
C SER A 214 6.98 7.54 14.76
N ALA A 215 7.72 8.09 15.71
CA ALA A 215 8.62 9.23 15.50
C ALA A 215 9.74 8.89 14.48
N VAL A 216 10.22 7.65 14.47
CA VAL A 216 11.21 7.17 13.49
C VAL A 216 10.64 7.23 12.07
N GLU A 217 9.42 6.72 11.85
CA GLU A 217 8.78 6.77 10.52
C GLU A 217 8.48 8.21 10.10
N PHE A 218 8.08 9.07 11.03
CA PHE A 218 7.88 10.50 10.78
C PHE A 218 9.19 11.17 10.34
N ARG A 219 10.29 10.93 11.06
CA ARG A 219 11.62 11.43 10.70
C ARG A 219 12.07 10.96 9.32
N ARG A 220 11.91 9.66 9.01
CA ARG A 220 12.22 9.11 7.68
C ARG A 220 11.43 9.83 6.59
N CYS A 221 10.14 10.06 6.83
CA CYS A 221 9.28 10.78 5.90
C CYS A 221 9.69 12.25 5.75
N LEU A 222 10.06 12.93 6.85
CA LEU A 222 10.60 14.30 6.80
C LEU A 222 11.84 14.35 5.91
N HIS A 223 12.83 13.48 6.13
CA HIS A 223 14.03 13.41 5.31
C HIS A 223 13.71 13.16 3.83
N ARG A 224 12.83 12.22 3.54
CA ARG A 224 12.42 11.90 2.18
C ARG A 224 11.77 13.07 1.47
N MET A 225 10.97 13.87 2.19
CA MET A 225 10.13 14.92 1.64
C MET A 225 10.78 16.32 1.72
N LEU A 226 11.96 16.48 2.32
CA LEU A 226 12.59 17.80 2.49
C LEU A 226 12.68 18.61 1.19
N HIS A 227 12.97 17.96 0.07
CA HIS A 227 13.03 18.59 -1.25
C HIS A 227 11.67 19.01 -1.81
N GLU A 228 10.58 18.41 -1.32
CA GLU A 228 9.20 18.72 -1.72
C GLU A 228 8.53 19.76 -0.81
N PHE A 229 9.15 20.16 0.31
CA PHE A 229 8.57 21.17 1.20
C PHE A 229 8.11 22.44 0.49
N PRO A 230 8.89 23.02 -0.44
CA PRO A 230 8.44 24.18 -1.20
C PRO A 230 7.23 23.90 -2.11
N ASN A 231 6.97 22.63 -2.42
CA ASN A 231 5.93 22.17 -3.33
C ASN A 231 4.76 21.47 -2.61
N MET A 232 4.73 21.43 -1.27
CA MET A 232 3.66 20.74 -0.51
C MET A 232 2.26 21.23 -0.92
N GLY A 233 2.12 22.52 -1.15
CA GLY A 233 0.87 23.11 -1.62
C GLY A 233 0.49 22.72 -3.05
N THR A 234 1.42 22.31 -3.91
CA THR A 234 1.17 22.02 -5.34
C THR A 234 1.32 20.55 -5.70
N LEU A 235 2.10 19.78 -4.93
CA LEU A 235 2.52 18.41 -5.23
C LEU A 235 3.09 18.24 -6.65
N SER A 236 3.87 19.22 -7.12
CA SER A 236 4.40 19.25 -8.49
C SER A 236 5.41 18.13 -8.77
N GLY A 237 6.12 17.63 -7.75
CA GLY A 237 7.05 16.48 -7.81
C GLY A 237 6.36 15.11 -7.71
N VAL A 238 5.02 15.07 -7.71
CA VAL A 238 4.26 13.84 -7.50
C VAL A 238 3.50 13.45 -8.76
N GLU A 239 3.60 12.19 -9.14
CA GLU A 239 2.89 11.57 -10.25
C GLU A 239 1.75 10.66 -9.76
N GLN A 240 0.84 10.33 -10.66
CA GLN A 240 -0.24 9.36 -10.43
C GLN A 240 -0.45 8.52 -11.70
N ALA A 241 -1.07 7.36 -11.53
CA ALA A 241 -1.44 6.52 -12.65
C ALA A 241 -2.58 7.16 -13.48
N PRO A 242 -2.61 6.93 -14.80
CA PRO A 242 -3.67 7.44 -15.69
C PRO A 242 -5.04 6.79 -15.43
N GLU A 243 -5.02 5.61 -14.92
CA GLU A 243 -6.17 4.77 -14.60
C GLU A 243 -5.89 4.01 -13.30
N GLU A 244 -6.80 3.16 -12.84
CA GLU A 244 -6.64 2.36 -11.63
C GLU A 244 -5.28 1.64 -11.60
N ASP A 245 -4.61 1.64 -10.44
CA ASP A 245 -3.23 1.12 -10.30
C ASP A 245 -3.10 -0.34 -10.78
N PHE A 246 -4.16 -1.15 -10.64
CA PHE A 246 -4.16 -2.51 -11.17
C PHE A 246 -4.02 -2.52 -12.71
N GLU A 247 -4.82 -1.75 -13.41
CA GLU A 247 -4.78 -1.67 -14.89
C GLU A 247 -3.51 -0.98 -15.40
N ALA A 248 -3.07 0.08 -14.69
CA ALA A 248 -1.92 0.88 -15.12
C ALA A 248 -0.57 0.21 -14.84
N ILE A 249 -0.45 -0.59 -13.76
CA ILE A 249 0.84 -1.10 -13.28
C ILE A 249 0.82 -2.64 -13.19
N ILE A 250 -0.10 -3.21 -12.41
CA ILE A 250 -0.06 -4.64 -12.07
C ILE A 250 -0.32 -5.52 -13.28
N LYS A 251 -1.31 -5.18 -14.08
CA LYS A 251 -1.70 -5.97 -15.25
C LYS A 251 -0.61 -5.99 -16.33
N PRO A 252 -0.01 -4.85 -16.73
CA PRO A 252 1.13 -4.86 -17.65
C PRO A 252 2.33 -5.65 -17.11
N LEU A 253 2.68 -5.49 -15.82
CA LEU A 253 3.72 -6.30 -15.17
C LEU A 253 3.42 -7.80 -15.28
N THR A 254 2.20 -8.20 -14.94
CA THR A 254 1.77 -9.60 -14.99
C THR A 254 1.80 -10.14 -16.42
N GLN A 255 1.37 -9.34 -17.40
CA GLN A 255 1.41 -9.70 -18.82
C GLN A 255 2.84 -9.88 -19.32
N TYR A 256 3.73 -8.95 -18.98
CA TYR A 256 5.15 -9.03 -19.30
C TYR A 256 5.78 -10.29 -18.71
N LEU A 257 5.59 -10.55 -17.41
CA LEU A 257 6.16 -11.73 -16.74
C LEU A 257 5.63 -13.05 -17.32
N LYS A 258 4.35 -13.12 -17.67
CA LYS A 258 3.77 -14.30 -18.37
C LYS A 258 4.35 -14.48 -19.77
N ALA A 259 4.63 -13.40 -20.50
CA ALA A 259 5.28 -13.46 -21.80
C ALA A 259 6.76 -13.90 -21.70
N MET A 260 7.35 -13.78 -20.51
CA MET A 260 8.69 -14.28 -20.18
C MET A 260 8.66 -15.68 -19.54
N ASP A 261 7.53 -16.40 -19.63
CA ASP A 261 7.32 -17.76 -19.12
C ASP A 261 7.31 -17.91 -17.60
N VAL A 262 7.12 -16.81 -16.82
CA VAL A 262 6.97 -16.90 -15.36
C VAL A 262 5.69 -17.64 -14.99
N GLU A 263 5.81 -18.65 -14.10
CA GLU A 263 4.67 -19.42 -13.61
C GLU A 263 3.91 -18.66 -12.52
N PHE A 264 2.59 -18.51 -12.72
CA PHE A 264 1.68 -17.94 -11.73
C PHE A 264 0.74 -19.00 -11.19
N ARG A 265 0.85 -19.33 -9.92
CA ARG A 265 -0.05 -20.23 -9.19
C ARG A 265 -0.95 -19.40 -8.28
N HIS A 266 -2.12 -19.08 -8.77
CA HIS A 266 -3.16 -18.34 -8.05
C HIS A 266 -4.53 -18.99 -8.25
N GLY A 267 -5.54 -18.56 -7.49
CA GLY A 267 -6.92 -19.03 -7.64
C GLY A 267 -7.56 -18.59 -8.96
N LYS A 268 -8.81 -18.99 -9.13
CA LYS A 268 -9.62 -18.60 -10.31
C LYS A 268 -10.88 -17.88 -9.85
N LEU A 269 -11.19 -16.78 -10.51
CA LEU A 269 -12.46 -16.08 -10.39
C LEU A 269 -13.30 -16.35 -11.63
N GLU A 270 -14.56 -16.66 -11.42
CA GLU A 270 -15.59 -16.61 -12.45
C GLU A 270 -16.54 -15.46 -12.12
N TYR A 271 -17.03 -14.81 -13.16
CA TYR A 271 -18.00 -13.71 -13.09
C TYR A 271 -19.34 -14.18 -13.65
N PRO A 272 -20.11 -15.04 -12.94
CA PRO A 272 -21.45 -15.39 -13.35
C PRO A 272 -22.36 -14.16 -13.31
N PHE A 273 -23.51 -14.22 -13.98
CA PHE A 273 -24.48 -13.11 -14.07
C PHE A 273 -24.94 -12.59 -12.69
N GLU A 274 -24.88 -13.42 -11.66
CA GLU A 274 -25.34 -13.15 -10.29
C GLU A 274 -24.22 -12.66 -9.34
N GLY A 275 -23.02 -12.31 -9.87
CA GLY A 275 -21.93 -11.80 -9.05
C GLY A 275 -20.58 -12.51 -9.25
N THR A 276 -19.59 -12.11 -8.48
CA THR A 276 -18.25 -12.73 -8.53
C THR A 276 -18.23 -14.00 -7.71
N LYS A 277 -17.83 -15.12 -8.30
CA LYS A 277 -17.65 -16.40 -7.62
C LYS A 277 -16.20 -16.83 -7.67
N LEU A 278 -15.62 -17.08 -6.50
CA LEU A 278 -14.33 -17.74 -6.40
C LEU A 278 -14.52 -19.24 -6.71
N THR A 279 -13.93 -19.71 -7.78
CA THR A 279 -14.06 -21.12 -8.22
C THR A 279 -12.92 -22.01 -7.77
N SER A 280 -11.75 -21.43 -7.49
CA SER A 280 -10.66 -22.12 -6.79
C SER A 280 -9.84 -21.12 -5.95
N LEU A 281 -9.38 -21.59 -4.80
CA LEU A 281 -8.40 -20.87 -4.00
C LEU A 281 -7.03 -20.95 -4.68
N GLY A 282 -6.17 -19.97 -4.44
CA GLY A 282 -4.77 -20.02 -4.83
C GLY A 282 -3.95 -20.94 -3.92
N ILE A 283 -2.65 -20.94 -4.12
CA ILE A 283 -1.72 -21.66 -3.25
C ILE A 283 -1.41 -20.80 -2.04
N GLN A 284 -1.83 -21.24 -0.88
CA GLN A 284 -1.47 -20.65 0.40
C GLN A 284 -0.23 -21.33 0.95
N VAL A 285 0.85 -20.56 1.17
CA VAL A 285 2.01 -21.04 1.93
C VAL A 285 1.71 -20.88 3.41
N SER A 286 1.76 -21.99 4.15
CA SER A 286 1.40 -22.04 5.57
C SER A 286 2.59 -22.29 6.50
N GLY A 287 3.77 -22.64 5.97
CA GLY A 287 4.98 -22.89 6.74
C GLY A 287 6.21 -23.07 5.85
N LEU A 288 7.38 -23.03 6.48
CA LEU A 288 8.66 -23.36 5.89
C LEU A 288 9.26 -24.56 6.62
N GLU A 289 9.95 -25.44 5.90
CA GLU A 289 10.91 -26.37 6.49
C GLU A 289 12.29 -25.76 6.39
N ILE A 290 12.89 -25.51 7.54
CA ILE A 290 14.19 -24.85 7.65
C ILE A 290 15.19 -25.86 8.16
N GLU A 291 16.29 -26.04 7.43
CA GLU A 291 17.43 -26.85 7.81
C GLU A 291 18.59 -25.97 8.27
N ASP A 292 19.15 -26.28 9.43
CA ASP A 292 20.36 -25.63 9.93
C ASP A 292 21.59 -26.24 9.27
N VAL A 293 22.48 -25.40 8.73
CA VAL A 293 23.70 -25.79 8.03
C VAL A 293 24.89 -25.12 8.73
N GLY A 294 25.38 -25.73 9.79
CA GLY A 294 26.40 -25.14 10.65
C GLY A 294 25.84 -23.93 11.43
N SER A 295 26.41 -22.74 11.21
CA SER A 295 25.91 -21.48 11.77
C SER A 295 24.82 -20.84 10.91
N ASP A 296 24.59 -21.34 9.71
CA ASP A 296 23.71 -20.82 8.71
C ASP A 296 22.45 -21.69 8.60
N PHE A 297 21.49 -21.29 7.78
CA PHE A 297 20.30 -22.08 7.52
C PHE A 297 19.82 -21.93 6.06
N ARG A 298 19.01 -22.89 5.63
CA ARG A 298 18.32 -22.82 4.33
C ARG A 298 16.87 -23.26 4.48
N VAL A 299 16.01 -22.75 3.62
CA VAL A 299 14.67 -23.27 3.42
C VAL A 299 14.78 -24.51 2.52
N ALA A 300 14.36 -25.66 3.05
CA ALA A 300 14.38 -26.95 2.35
C ALA A 300 13.05 -27.27 1.68
N ALA A 301 11.93 -26.73 2.22
CA ALA A 301 10.63 -26.90 1.60
C ALA A 301 9.63 -25.82 2.02
N LEU A 302 8.61 -25.62 1.19
CA LEU A 302 7.44 -24.80 1.45
C LEU A 302 6.26 -25.71 1.75
N LYS A 303 5.62 -25.53 2.92
CA LYS A 303 4.36 -26.17 3.26
C LYS A 303 3.24 -25.36 2.67
N THR A 304 2.48 -25.94 1.76
CA THR A 304 1.42 -25.27 1.04
C THR A 304 0.07 -25.96 1.24
N TYR A 305 -0.99 -25.18 1.04
CA TYR A 305 -2.36 -25.66 1.08
C TYR A 305 -3.09 -25.17 -0.17
N GLN A 306 -3.71 -26.09 -0.90
CA GLN A 306 -4.48 -25.78 -2.10
C GLN A 306 -5.57 -26.84 -2.29
N ASP A 307 -6.80 -26.42 -2.62
CA ASP A 307 -7.94 -27.31 -2.92
C ASP A 307 -8.14 -28.38 -1.84
N ASN A 308 -8.08 -27.99 -0.55
CA ASN A 308 -8.20 -28.87 0.61
C ASN A 308 -7.12 -29.95 0.74
N LYS A 309 -5.94 -29.73 0.13
CA LYS A 309 -4.81 -30.65 0.21
C LYS A 309 -3.55 -29.92 0.69
N HIS A 310 -2.82 -30.60 1.57
CA HIS A 310 -1.47 -30.18 1.90
C HIS A 310 -0.50 -30.68 0.83
N VAL A 311 0.34 -29.77 0.35
CA VAL A 311 1.36 -30.06 -0.66
C VAL A 311 2.69 -29.53 -0.17
N LEU A 312 3.72 -30.34 -0.22
CA LEU A 312 5.08 -29.95 0.08
C LEU A 312 5.83 -29.65 -1.21
N ILE A 313 6.34 -28.42 -1.34
CA ILE A 313 7.22 -28.00 -2.44
C ILE A 313 8.64 -28.04 -1.91
N THR A 314 9.43 -29.03 -2.31
CA THR A 314 10.84 -29.14 -1.94
C THR A 314 11.71 -28.20 -2.76
N THR A 315 12.70 -27.57 -2.12
CA THR A 315 13.66 -26.69 -2.80
C THR A 315 15.00 -27.42 -3.00
N GLY A 316 15.59 -27.24 -4.16
CA GLY A 316 16.95 -27.71 -4.46
C GLY A 316 18.00 -26.92 -3.67
N PRO A 317 19.29 -27.38 -3.71
CA PRO A 317 20.36 -26.71 -2.95
C PRO A 317 20.63 -25.27 -3.39
N ASP A 318 20.41 -24.95 -4.66
CA ASP A 318 20.64 -23.64 -5.25
C ASP A 318 19.36 -22.81 -5.39
N ASP A 319 18.18 -23.40 -5.10
CA ASP A 319 16.89 -22.71 -5.22
C ASP A 319 16.74 -21.62 -4.17
N LEU A 320 16.04 -20.55 -4.56
CA LEU A 320 15.78 -19.38 -3.71
C LEU A 320 14.31 -19.29 -3.32
N VAL A 321 14.07 -18.75 -2.13
CA VAL A 321 12.76 -18.43 -1.61
C VAL A 321 12.70 -16.94 -1.25
N LEU A 322 11.78 -16.21 -1.85
CA LEU A 322 11.53 -14.81 -1.50
C LEU A 322 10.11 -14.70 -0.95
N LEU A 323 10.01 -14.26 0.29
CA LEU A 323 8.78 -14.25 1.07
C LEU A 323 8.31 -12.83 1.34
N THR A 324 7.08 -12.51 0.95
CA THR A 324 6.42 -11.26 1.37
C THR A 324 5.77 -11.46 2.73
N LEU A 325 6.16 -10.63 3.71
CA LEU A 325 5.62 -10.66 5.08
C LEU A 325 4.41 -9.76 5.25
N GLY A 326 3.39 -10.26 5.94
CA GLY A 326 2.20 -9.50 6.31
C GLY A 326 1.37 -8.99 5.11
N SER A 327 0.23 -8.38 5.41
CA SER A 327 -0.63 -7.76 4.39
C SER A 327 -1.29 -6.49 4.94
N LEU A 328 -1.16 -5.38 4.20
CA LEU A 328 -1.82 -4.11 4.53
C LEU A 328 -3.34 -4.17 4.41
N THR A 329 -3.86 -5.09 3.61
CA THR A 329 -5.29 -5.25 3.34
C THR A 329 -5.92 -6.39 4.13
N SER A 330 -5.20 -6.93 5.11
CA SER A 330 -5.71 -7.93 6.04
C SER A 330 -6.94 -7.41 6.78
N GLY A 331 -7.99 -8.22 6.85
CA GLY A 331 -9.25 -7.85 7.49
C GLY A 331 -10.07 -6.79 6.74
N MET A 332 -9.69 -6.44 5.51
CA MET A 332 -10.43 -5.46 4.70
C MET A 332 -11.87 -5.93 4.45
N GLY A 333 -12.84 -5.04 4.70
CA GLY A 333 -14.26 -5.30 4.49
C GLY A 333 -14.95 -4.16 3.76
N TYR A 334 -15.83 -4.50 2.81
CA TYR A 334 -16.65 -3.53 2.08
C TYR A 334 -18.05 -3.44 2.66
N GLY A 335 -18.53 -2.22 2.86
CA GLY A 335 -19.95 -1.95 3.03
C GLY A 335 -20.66 -1.80 1.69
N ALA A 336 -21.80 -1.15 1.73
CA ALA A 336 -22.61 -0.82 0.55
C ALA A 336 -23.19 0.60 0.69
N ASN A 337 -23.91 1.05 -0.34
CA ASN A 337 -24.56 2.35 -0.29
C ASN A 337 -25.54 2.50 0.90
N ASP A 338 -26.17 1.40 1.28
CA ASP A 338 -27.18 1.29 2.35
C ASP A 338 -26.72 0.48 3.58
N GLN A 339 -25.46 0.04 3.60
CA GLN A 339 -24.91 -0.75 4.70
C GLN A 339 -23.52 -0.26 5.09
N PRO A 340 -23.21 -0.17 6.39
CA PRO A 340 -21.85 0.09 6.83
C PRO A 340 -20.92 -1.09 6.47
N PRO A 341 -19.60 -0.90 6.46
CA PRO A 341 -18.67 -2.01 6.35
C PRO A 341 -18.81 -2.95 7.57
N PRO A 342 -18.50 -4.24 7.41
CA PRO A 342 -18.54 -5.16 8.52
C PRO A 342 -17.54 -4.70 9.58
N THR A 343 -18.04 -4.41 10.78
CA THR A 343 -17.19 -4.07 11.93
C THR A 343 -16.55 -5.36 12.44
N MET A 344 -15.25 -5.49 12.25
CA MET A 344 -14.46 -6.37 13.13
C MET A 344 -14.49 -5.77 14.54
N GLU A 345 -14.54 -6.60 15.58
CA GLU A 345 -14.22 -6.10 16.91
C GLU A 345 -12.76 -5.63 16.90
N LEU A 346 -12.56 -4.34 16.68
CA LEU A 346 -11.24 -3.69 16.71
C LEU A 346 -10.76 -3.57 18.16
N ARG A 347 -10.62 -4.73 18.83
CA ARG A 347 -10.07 -4.77 20.20
C ARG A 347 -8.58 -4.97 20.11
N ASP A 348 -7.85 -4.03 20.65
CA ASP A 348 -6.41 -4.18 20.87
C ASP A 348 -6.17 -5.40 21.76
N SER A 349 -5.13 -6.15 21.43
CA SER A 349 -4.69 -7.35 22.17
C SER A 349 -5.69 -8.51 22.26
N ALA A 350 -6.78 -8.52 21.49
CA ALA A 350 -7.60 -9.71 21.35
C ALA A 350 -6.95 -10.69 20.37
N PRO A 351 -7.09 -12.02 20.56
CA PRO A 351 -6.71 -12.98 19.54
C PRO A 351 -7.64 -12.78 18.34
N HIS A 352 -7.20 -11.98 17.40
CA HIS A 352 -7.90 -11.80 16.13
C HIS A 352 -7.73 -13.08 15.31
N GLU A 353 -8.75 -13.46 14.55
CA GLU A 353 -8.53 -14.33 13.42
C GLU A 353 -7.69 -13.55 12.40
N LEU A 354 -6.38 -13.58 12.61
CA LEU A 354 -5.43 -13.04 11.66
C LEU A 354 -5.58 -13.80 10.34
N ASP A 355 -5.53 -13.05 9.24
CA ASP A 355 -5.48 -13.72 7.95
C ASP A 355 -4.22 -14.59 7.81
N PRO A 356 -4.20 -15.50 6.83
CA PRO A 356 -3.09 -16.43 6.67
C PRO A 356 -1.72 -15.78 6.56
N SER A 357 -1.61 -14.55 6.04
CA SER A 357 -0.31 -13.87 5.86
C SER A 357 0.31 -13.47 7.20
N TRP A 358 -0.51 -12.98 8.13
CA TRP A 358 -0.08 -12.61 9.47
C TRP A 358 0.14 -13.84 10.36
N THR A 359 -0.78 -14.81 10.31
CA THR A 359 -0.64 -16.09 11.05
C THR A 359 0.63 -16.83 10.62
N PHE A 360 0.96 -16.79 9.34
CA PHE A 360 2.17 -17.41 8.82
C PHE A 360 3.43 -16.71 9.36
N TRP A 361 3.49 -15.39 9.28
CA TRP A 361 4.63 -14.64 9.81
C TRP A 361 4.78 -14.80 11.33
N ASP A 362 3.67 -14.75 12.07
CA ASP A 362 3.67 -14.91 13.52
C ASP A 362 4.27 -16.27 13.94
N ARG A 363 3.87 -17.37 13.29
CA ARG A 363 4.46 -18.71 13.53
C ARG A 363 5.95 -18.73 13.25
N LEU A 364 6.40 -18.15 12.15
CA LEU A 364 7.84 -18.07 11.85
C LEU A 364 8.60 -17.27 12.90
N ALA A 365 8.01 -16.18 13.39
CA ALA A 365 8.62 -15.35 14.43
C ALA A 365 8.65 -16.05 15.79
N MET A 366 7.61 -16.82 16.16
CA MET A 366 7.61 -17.65 17.37
C MET A 366 8.75 -18.68 17.35
N ASP A 367 8.98 -19.33 16.20
CA ASP A 367 10.03 -20.35 16.06
C ASP A 367 11.43 -19.73 16.03
N ARG A 368 11.60 -18.59 15.31
CA ARG A 368 12.89 -17.93 15.09
C ARG A 368 12.79 -16.40 15.17
N PRO A 369 12.58 -15.83 16.36
CA PRO A 369 12.31 -14.38 16.52
C PRO A 369 13.47 -13.50 16.04
N LYS A 370 14.71 -13.94 16.19
CA LYS A 370 15.88 -13.18 15.69
C LYS A 370 15.96 -13.14 14.16
N THR A 371 15.34 -14.10 13.49
CA THR A 371 15.32 -14.22 12.03
C THR A 371 14.13 -13.48 11.42
N PHE A 372 12.96 -13.59 12.04
CA PHE A 372 11.69 -13.11 11.48
C PHE A 372 11.11 -11.90 12.22
N GLY A 373 11.79 -11.36 13.24
CA GLY A 373 11.36 -10.17 13.94
C GLY A 373 10.16 -10.38 14.85
N ASN A 374 9.34 -9.33 15.01
CA ASN A 374 8.17 -9.31 15.89
C ASN A 374 6.94 -8.78 15.16
N PRO A 375 6.11 -9.62 14.53
CA PRO A 375 4.91 -9.20 13.81
C PRO A 375 3.84 -8.57 14.71
N GLU A 376 3.78 -8.94 16.00
CA GLU A 376 2.81 -8.40 16.97
C GLU A 376 2.89 -6.87 17.05
N ALA A 377 4.10 -6.29 16.94
CA ALA A 377 4.29 -4.84 16.92
C ALA A 377 3.47 -4.11 15.83
N PHE A 378 2.98 -4.83 14.82
CA PHE A 378 2.25 -4.27 13.68
C PHE A 378 0.77 -4.62 13.68
N PHE A 379 0.32 -5.71 14.31
CA PHE A 379 -1.08 -6.14 14.25
C PHE A 379 -1.83 -6.07 15.58
N ASP A 380 -1.16 -5.84 16.71
CA ASP A 380 -1.77 -5.84 18.05
C ASP A 380 -2.64 -4.61 18.37
N ARG A 381 -2.53 -3.56 17.56
CA ARG A 381 -3.20 -2.25 17.78
C ARG A 381 -4.04 -1.81 16.57
N PRO A 382 -5.06 -2.59 16.18
CA PRO A 382 -5.91 -2.24 15.04
C PRO A 382 -6.67 -0.91 15.26
N SER A 383 -6.99 -0.54 16.50
CA SER A 383 -7.59 0.77 16.81
C SER A 383 -6.71 1.96 16.37
N LYS A 384 -5.38 1.81 16.40
CA LYS A 384 -4.42 2.85 15.99
C LYS A 384 -4.02 2.78 14.51
N SER A 385 -4.37 1.72 13.79
CA SER A 385 -3.97 1.48 12.40
C SER A 385 -5.13 1.49 11.41
N THR A 386 -6.36 1.55 11.89
CA THR A 386 -7.56 1.50 11.06
C THR A 386 -7.81 2.83 10.36
N TRP A 387 -8.06 2.76 9.06
CA TRP A 387 -8.68 3.84 8.28
C TRP A 387 -9.92 3.32 7.59
N LEU A 388 -10.78 4.26 7.19
CA LEU A 388 -11.90 3.96 6.33
C LEU A 388 -11.78 4.76 5.04
N SER A 389 -11.78 4.07 3.92
CA SER A 389 -11.86 4.69 2.61
C SER A 389 -13.24 4.48 1.99
N PHE A 390 -13.53 5.19 0.91
CA PHE A 390 -14.76 5.01 0.17
C PHE A 390 -14.57 5.36 -1.31
N THR A 391 -15.35 4.71 -2.15
CA THR A 391 -15.43 5.02 -3.59
C THR A 391 -16.83 5.52 -3.90
N VAL A 392 -16.93 6.67 -4.56
CA VAL A 392 -18.20 7.20 -5.06
C VAL A 392 -18.27 6.99 -6.56
N THR A 393 -19.31 6.33 -7.00
CA THR A 393 -19.71 6.17 -8.41
C THR A 393 -20.97 6.97 -8.63
N LEU A 394 -20.99 7.89 -9.58
CA LEU A 394 -22.15 8.77 -9.78
C LEU A 394 -22.42 9.09 -11.26
N ARG A 395 -23.69 9.36 -11.54
CA ARG A 395 -24.20 9.85 -12.84
C ARG A 395 -24.75 11.28 -12.72
N ASP A 396 -24.08 12.09 -11.93
CA ASP A 396 -24.49 13.49 -11.74
C ASP A 396 -23.37 14.43 -12.23
N PRO A 397 -23.47 14.97 -13.46
CA PRO A 397 -22.49 15.93 -13.96
C PRO A 397 -22.48 17.23 -13.13
N ALA A 398 -23.58 17.58 -12.45
CA ALA A 398 -23.67 18.80 -11.65
C ALA A 398 -22.66 18.78 -10.49
N PHE A 399 -22.37 17.62 -9.89
CA PHE A 399 -21.33 17.49 -8.88
C PHE A 399 -19.96 18.02 -9.40
N PHE A 400 -19.57 17.63 -10.60
CA PHE A 400 -18.29 18.06 -11.19
C PHE A 400 -18.31 19.51 -11.65
N GLU A 401 -19.46 20.04 -12.04
CA GLU A 401 -19.63 21.46 -12.36
C GLU A 401 -19.51 22.31 -11.09
N HIS A 402 -20.14 21.90 -9.99
CA HIS A 402 -19.98 22.53 -8.68
C HIS A 402 -18.52 22.46 -8.22
N LEU A 403 -17.90 21.29 -8.32
CA LEU A 403 -16.50 21.12 -7.97
C LEU A 403 -15.60 22.04 -8.78
N ARG A 404 -15.79 22.12 -10.10
CA ARG A 404 -15.02 23.01 -10.98
C ARG A 404 -15.22 24.49 -10.61
N THR A 405 -16.45 24.89 -10.35
CA THR A 405 -16.77 26.26 -9.94
C THR A 405 -16.10 26.60 -8.62
N TRP A 406 -16.16 25.68 -7.67
CA TRP A 406 -15.59 25.85 -6.34
C TRP A 406 -14.07 25.81 -6.34
N THR A 407 -13.45 24.91 -7.10
CA THR A 407 -11.99 24.77 -7.18
C THR A 407 -11.33 25.69 -8.19
N GLY A 408 -12.08 26.19 -9.17
CA GLY A 408 -11.55 26.97 -10.29
C GLY A 408 -10.71 26.12 -11.27
N THR A 409 -10.78 24.79 -11.20
CA THR A 409 -9.89 23.88 -11.95
C THR A 409 -10.63 22.70 -12.56
N LEU A 410 -9.97 22.06 -13.52
CA LEU A 410 -10.50 20.85 -14.16
C LEU A 410 -10.39 19.64 -13.24
N THR A 411 -11.28 18.68 -13.45
CA THR A 411 -11.23 17.35 -12.81
C THR A 411 -9.85 16.70 -13.02
N GLY A 412 -9.28 16.16 -11.96
CA GLY A 412 -7.93 15.58 -11.98
C GLY A 412 -6.78 16.56 -11.77
N ALA A 413 -7.05 17.88 -11.75
CA ALA A 413 -6.03 18.91 -11.52
C ALA A 413 -5.74 19.10 -10.02
N VAL A 414 -6.74 18.93 -9.13
CA VAL A 414 -6.54 19.01 -7.67
C VAL A 414 -6.04 17.68 -7.13
N PRO A 415 -4.83 17.60 -6.60
CA PRO A 415 -4.26 16.34 -6.16
C PRO A 415 -4.89 15.79 -4.87
N LEU A 416 -5.33 16.68 -3.97
CA LEU A 416 -5.98 16.33 -2.69
C LEU A 416 -6.82 17.50 -2.17
N ILE A 417 -7.98 17.19 -1.61
CA ILE A 417 -8.85 18.13 -0.87
C ILE A 417 -9.07 17.55 0.51
N THR A 418 -8.72 18.28 1.57
CA THR A 418 -8.88 17.83 2.96
C THR A 418 -9.75 18.81 3.73
N PHE A 419 -10.75 18.30 4.45
CA PHE A 419 -11.66 19.06 5.29
C PHE A 419 -11.20 19.00 6.75
N ARG A 420 -10.48 20.05 7.20
CA ARG A 420 -9.87 20.09 8.53
C ARG A 420 -10.88 20.10 9.69
N ASP A 421 -12.05 20.71 9.46
CA ASP A 421 -13.11 20.81 10.47
C ASP A 421 -14.05 19.58 10.49
N CYS A 422 -13.78 18.58 9.66
CA CYS A 422 -14.42 17.28 9.72
C CYS A 422 -13.69 16.41 10.75
N PRO A 423 -14.34 15.94 11.82
CA PRO A 423 -13.68 15.10 12.82
C PRO A 423 -13.09 13.81 12.26
N TRP A 424 -13.59 13.34 11.11
CA TRP A 424 -13.02 12.19 10.40
C TRP A 424 -11.70 12.52 9.67
N MET A 425 -11.28 13.79 9.62
CA MET A 425 -10.17 14.26 8.77
C MET A 425 -10.37 13.78 7.32
N LEU A 426 -11.58 14.08 6.78
CA LEU A 426 -12.01 13.58 5.47
C LEU A 426 -11.17 14.18 4.36
N SER A 427 -10.64 13.32 3.48
CA SER A 427 -9.82 13.72 2.34
C SER A 427 -10.30 13.09 1.05
N LEU A 428 -10.24 13.85 -0.06
CA LEU A 428 -10.68 13.43 -1.38
C LEU A 428 -9.55 13.46 -2.39
N THR A 429 -9.52 12.47 -3.26
CA THR A 429 -8.75 12.49 -4.51
C THR A 429 -9.71 12.28 -5.67
N ILE A 430 -9.72 13.25 -6.58
CA ILE A 430 -10.60 13.23 -7.75
C ILE A 430 -9.72 13.06 -8.98
N PRO A 431 -9.65 11.85 -9.55
CA PRO A 431 -8.79 11.56 -10.68
C PRO A 431 -9.37 12.15 -11.98
N GLN A 432 -8.54 12.17 -13.01
CA GLN A 432 -9.03 12.43 -14.37
C GLN A 432 -10.02 11.33 -14.77
N GLN A 433 -11.07 11.71 -15.49
CA GLN A 433 -12.08 10.77 -15.97
C GLN A 433 -11.88 10.45 -17.47
N PRO A 434 -12.16 9.23 -17.93
CA PRO A 434 -12.48 8.05 -17.14
C PRO A 434 -11.28 7.56 -16.33
N TYR A 435 -11.52 7.02 -15.13
CA TYR A 435 -10.45 6.50 -14.27
C TYR A 435 -10.44 4.97 -14.21
N VAL A 436 -11.60 4.35 -14.29
CA VAL A 436 -11.73 2.89 -14.32
C VAL A 436 -11.91 2.43 -15.76
N ARG A 437 -11.27 1.33 -16.11
CA ARG A 437 -11.39 0.75 -17.44
C ARG A 437 -12.84 0.42 -17.79
N ASP A 438 -13.23 0.69 -19.04
CA ASP A 438 -14.60 0.51 -19.55
C ASP A 438 -15.67 1.30 -18.80
N GLN A 439 -15.28 2.38 -18.08
CA GLN A 439 -16.18 3.31 -17.43
C GLN A 439 -17.03 4.02 -18.50
N PRO A 440 -18.38 3.97 -18.39
CA PRO A 440 -19.24 4.70 -19.30
C PRO A 440 -18.99 6.22 -19.26
N PRO A 441 -19.16 6.94 -20.36
CA PRO A 441 -18.83 8.36 -20.42
C PRO A 441 -19.74 9.27 -19.54
N ASP A 442 -20.91 8.78 -19.13
CA ASP A 442 -21.86 9.43 -18.22
C ASP A 442 -21.69 9.00 -16.74
N VAL A 443 -20.72 8.16 -16.45
CA VAL A 443 -20.38 7.69 -15.10
C VAL A 443 -19.06 8.29 -14.67
N PHE A 444 -19.02 8.77 -13.44
CA PHE A 444 -17.85 9.38 -12.82
C PHE A 444 -17.47 8.63 -11.55
N VAL A 445 -16.18 8.60 -11.24
CA VAL A 445 -15.65 7.89 -10.05
C VAL A 445 -14.66 8.79 -9.32
N PHE A 446 -14.80 8.88 -8.00
CA PHE A 446 -13.77 9.47 -7.16
C PHE A 446 -13.61 8.66 -5.87
N TRP A 447 -12.52 8.92 -5.17
CA TRP A 447 -12.11 8.19 -3.98
C TRP A 447 -11.80 9.15 -2.84
N GLY A 448 -12.13 8.73 -1.62
CA GLY A 448 -11.83 9.46 -0.41
C GLY A 448 -11.51 8.55 0.77
N TYR A 449 -11.08 9.15 1.87
CA TYR A 449 -10.78 8.44 3.12
C TYR A 449 -10.92 9.35 4.33
N GLY A 450 -11.23 8.75 5.47
CA GLY A 450 -11.16 9.35 6.78
C GLY A 450 -10.06 8.71 7.62
N LEU A 451 -9.24 9.55 8.26
CA LEU A 451 -8.14 9.08 9.11
C LEU A 451 -8.60 8.74 10.53
N PHE A 452 -9.67 9.37 11.02
CA PHE A 452 -10.24 9.15 12.37
C PHE A 452 -11.66 8.59 12.26
N PRO A 453 -11.82 7.34 11.77
CA PRO A 453 -13.13 6.79 11.45
C PRO A 453 -13.98 6.44 12.69
N ASP A 454 -13.41 6.44 13.87
CA ASP A 454 -14.05 6.25 15.17
C ASP A 454 -14.73 7.53 15.70
N GLN A 455 -14.37 8.70 15.16
CA GLN A 455 -14.94 9.98 15.57
C GLN A 455 -16.34 10.18 14.99
N GLN A 456 -17.19 10.95 15.71
CA GLN A 456 -18.50 11.35 15.18
C GLN A 456 -18.33 12.41 14.09
N GLY A 457 -19.04 12.24 12.99
CA GLY A 457 -19.07 13.22 11.90
C GLY A 457 -19.64 14.59 12.35
N ARG A 458 -19.37 15.61 11.57
CA ARG A 458 -19.85 16.98 11.84
C ARG A 458 -21.37 17.12 11.63
N TYR A 459 -21.88 16.54 10.54
CA TYR A 459 -23.29 16.58 10.15
C TYR A 459 -23.97 15.23 10.41
N VAL A 460 -23.36 14.14 9.98
CA VAL A 460 -23.78 12.78 10.32
C VAL A 460 -23.21 12.43 11.68
N ARG A 461 -24.01 12.53 12.74
CA ARG A 461 -23.61 12.37 14.14
C ARG A 461 -23.38 10.90 14.52
N LYS A 462 -22.55 10.21 13.70
CA LYS A 462 -22.16 8.80 13.87
C LYS A 462 -20.67 8.65 13.62
N PRO A 463 -19.98 7.65 14.21
CA PRO A 463 -18.66 7.23 13.76
C PRO A 463 -18.70 6.83 12.28
N MET A 464 -17.66 7.18 11.53
CA MET A 464 -17.59 6.82 10.10
C MET A 464 -17.64 5.30 9.90
N LEU A 465 -17.11 4.51 10.86
CA LEU A 465 -17.17 3.06 10.89
C LEU A 465 -18.59 2.50 10.86
N GLU A 466 -19.56 3.24 11.38
CA GLU A 466 -20.96 2.84 11.48
C GLU A 466 -21.83 3.44 10.37
N CYS A 467 -21.23 4.23 9.48
CA CYS A 467 -21.93 4.92 8.41
C CYS A 467 -22.10 4.02 7.19
N THR A 468 -23.28 4.10 6.59
CA THR A 468 -23.54 3.59 5.24
C THR A 468 -22.81 4.45 4.21
N GLY A 469 -22.67 3.97 2.98
CA GLY A 469 -22.10 4.78 1.91
C GLY A 469 -22.85 6.09 1.65
N ALA A 470 -24.19 6.05 1.67
CA ALA A 470 -25.03 7.23 1.50
C ALA A 470 -24.83 8.27 2.63
N GLU A 471 -24.61 7.82 3.88
CA GLU A 471 -24.34 8.71 5.01
C GLU A 471 -22.95 9.36 4.88
N ILE A 472 -21.93 8.63 4.44
CA ILE A 472 -20.59 9.20 4.17
C ILE A 472 -20.66 10.27 3.07
N LEU A 473 -21.39 9.98 1.99
CA LEU A 473 -21.58 10.99 0.92
C LEU A 473 -22.39 12.19 1.43
N THR A 474 -23.36 12.00 2.31
CA THR A 474 -24.14 13.09 2.93
C THR A 474 -23.23 14.02 3.73
N GLU A 475 -22.35 13.48 4.58
CA GLU A 475 -21.36 14.28 5.31
C GLU A 475 -20.51 15.11 4.35
N LEU A 476 -19.98 14.47 3.30
CA LEU A 476 -19.16 15.13 2.29
C LEU A 476 -19.89 16.28 1.57
N LEU A 477 -21.11 16.04 1.12
CA LEU A 477 -21.89 17.06 0.40
C LEU A 477 -22.20 18.27 1.29
N HIS A 478 -22.49 18.06 2.56
CA HIS A 478 -22.63 19.16 3.53
C HIS A 478 -21.32 19.93 3.71
N LEU A 479 -20.18 19.24 3.88
CA LEU A 479 -18.86 19.86 3.98
C LEU A 479 -18.50 20.72 2.75
N MET A 480 -19.01 20.35 1.58
CA MET A 480 -18.79 21.08 0.32
C MET A 480 -19.85 22.16 0.09
N ALA A 481 -20.89 22.25 0.90
CA ALA A 481 -22.09 23.05 0.67
C ALA A 481 -22.74 22.74 -0.70
N PHE A 482 -22.74 21.48 -1.11
CA PHE A 482 -23.35 21.02 -2.36
C PHE A 482 -24.77 20.50 -2.10
N PRO A 483 -25.68 20.62 -3.08
CA PRO A 483 -27.01 20.05 -2.97
C PRO A 483 -26.97 18.54 -2.75
N LEU A 484 -27.75 18.04 -1.80
CA LEU A 484 -27.85 16.60 -1.54
C LEU A 484 -28.52 15.88 -2.71
N GLN A 485 -29.58 16.47 -3.25
CA GLN A 485 -30.31 15.94 -4.40
C GLN A 485 -30.00 16.76 -5.68
N PRO A 486 -29.88 16.13 -6.84
CA PRO A 486 -30.07 14.67 -7.09
C PRO A 486 -28.85 13.79 -6.87
N THR A 487 -27.78 14.30 -6.30
CA THR A 487 -26.47 13.57 -6.20
C THR A 487 -26.62 12.25 -5.46
N LEU A 488 -27.29 12.23 -4.28
CA LEU A 488 -27.50 10.99 -3.51
C LEU A 488 -28.30 9.92 -4.29
N GLU A 489 -29.33 10.34 -5.03
CA GLU A 489 -30.17 9.42 -5.82
C GLU A 489 -29.43 8.84 -7.04
N ARG A 490 -28.40 9.55 -7.51
CA ARG A 490 -27.65 9.19 -8.74
C ARG A 490 -26.23 8.70 -8.43
N SER A 491 -26.02 8.23 -7.22
CA SER A 491 -24.70 7.73 -6.79
C SER A 491 -24.80 6.41 -6.04
N ILE A 492 -23.68 5.70 -6.04
CA ILE A 492 -23.42 4.55 -5.19
C ILE A 492 -22.10 4.80 -4.50
N THR A 493 -22.11 4.83 -3.18
CA THR A 493 -20.92 5.00 -2.36
C THR A 493 -20.62 3.70 -1.63
N ILE A 494 -19.40 3.19 -1.79
CA ILE A 494 -18.97 1.94 -1.18
C ILE A 494 -17.86 2.25 -0.18
N PRO A 495 -18.15 2.18 1.14
CA PRO A 495 -17.12 2.28 2.17
C PRO A 495 -16.28 1.01 2.23
N CYS A 496 -15.01 1.17 2.58
CA CYS A 496 -14.05 0.10 2.74
C CYS A 496 -13.29 0.26 4.05
N LEU A 497 -13.52 -0.64 4.99
CA LEU A 497 -12.78 -0.73 6.24
C LEU A 497 -11.41 -1.37 5.99
N MET A 498 -10.34 -0.78 6.52
CA MET A 498 -8.97 -1.27 6.39
C MET A 498 -8.29 -1.27 7.77
N PRO A 499 -8.40 -2.36 8.55
CA PRO A 499 -7.96 -2.39 9.96
C PRO A 499 -6.45 -2.23 10.14
N LEU A 500 -5.65 -2.84 9.28
CA LEU A 500 -4.20 -2.88 9.41
C LEU A 500 -3.45 -2.02 8.37
N ILE A 501 -4.16 -1.12 7.70
CA ILE A 501 -3.56 -0.31 6.63
C ILE A 501 -2.47 0.64 7.17
N GLY A 502 -2.65 1.20 8.37
CA GLY A 502 -1.71 2.10 9.04
C GLY A 502 -0.63 1.38 9.86
N SER A 503 -0.66 0.05 9.92
CA SER A 503 0.25 -0.74 10.76
C SER A 503 1.75 -0.49 10.53
N PRO A 504 2.24 -0.17 9.31
CA PRO A 504 3.65 0.17 9.12
C PRO A 504 4.12 1.42 9.85
N PHE A 505 3.18 2.30 10.25
CA PHE A 505 3.48 3.53 10.97
C PHE A 505 3.45 3.40 12.49
N LEU A 506 3.07 2.23 13.03
CA LEU A 506 3.03 2.02 14.48
C LEU A 506 4.43 2.06 15.08
N THR A 507 4.49 2.44 16.36
CA THR A 507 5.76 2.43 17.12
C THR A 507 6.29 1.01 17.22
N ARG A 508 7.59 0.86 17.03
CA ARG A 508 8.30 -0.41 17.03
C ARG A 508 9.72 -0.25 17.59
N LYS A 509 10.35 -1.37 17.87
CA LYS A 509 11.75 -1.45 18.28
C LYS A 509 12.63 -1.91 17.12
N LYS A 510 13.90 -1.62 17.21
CA LYS A 510 14.92 -2.17 16.30
C LYS A 510 14.90 -3.69 16.34
N GLY A 511 14.76 -4.31 15.17
CA GLY A 511 14.64 -5.76 15.04
C GLY A 511 13.19 -6.28 14.99
N ASP A 512 12.17 -5.49 15.27
CA ASP A 512 10.77 -5.92 15.04
C ASP A 512 10.51 -6.16 13.55
N ARG A 513 11.11 -5.36 12.66
CA ARG A 513 11.23 -5.68 11.23
C ARG A 513 12.48 -6.54 11.02
N PRO A 514 12.36 -7.73 10.40
CA PRO A 514 13.52 -8.54 10.05
C PRO A 514 14.29 -7.91 8.88
N LYS A 515 15.56 -8.30 8.75
CA LYS A 515 16.39 -7.91 7.60
C LYS A 515 15.83 -8.50 6.30
N VAL A 516 16.05 -7.81 5.18
CA VAL A 516 15.69 -8.31 3.83
C VAL A 516 16.35 -9.68 3.57
N ILE A 517 17.61 -9.84 3.92
CA ILE A 517 18.28 -11.15 3.95
C ILE A 517 18.63 -11.40 5.40
N PRO A 518 17.97 -12.37 6.08
CA PRO A 518 18.26 -12.70 7.46
C PRO A 518 19.69 -13.22 7.63
N ASP A 519 20.31 -12.91 8.77
CA ASP A 519 21.65 -13.36 9.06
C ASP A 519 21.74 -14.90 9.02
N GLY A 520 22.74 -15.44 8.33
CA GLY A 520 22.92 -16.87 8.13
C GLY A 520 22.01 -17.50 7.08
N SER A 521 21.12 -16.75 6.44
CA SER A 521 20.30 -17.28 5.35
C SER A 521 21.13 -17.58 4.12
N LYS A 522 20.98 -18.81 3.58
CA LYS A 522 21.60 -19.22 2.32
C LYS A 522 20.71 -18.93 1.11
N ASN A 523 19.38 -19.00 1.30
CA ASN A 523 18.45 -18.97 0.16
C ASN A 523 17.13 -18.26 0.46
N LEU A 524 16.95 -17.64 1.65
CA LEU A 524 15.74 -16.93 2.02
C LEU A 524 15.95 -15.42 1.96
N GLY A 525 15.11 -14.73 1.19
CA GLY A 525 14.93 -13.29 1.22
C GLY A 525 13.53 -12.91 1.68
N LEU A 526 13.42 -11.84 2.44
CA LEU A 526 12.16 -11.28 2.94
C LEU A 526 11.87 -9.95 2.23
N MET A 527 10.61 -9.70 1.90
CA MET A 527 10.20 -8.55 1.09
C MET A 527 8.93 -7.90 1.63
N GLY A 528 8.59 -6.76 1.07
CA GLY A 528 7.34 -6.02 1.33
C GLY A 528 7.51 -4.90 2.33
N GLN A 529 6.42 -4.49 2.98
CA GLN A 529 6.37 -3.32 3.86
C GLN A 529 6.92 -3.58 5.27
N PHE A 530 7.14 -4.84 5.63
CA PHE A 530 7.47 -5.25 7.00
C PHE A 530 8.89 -5.80 7.16
N VAL A 531 9.77 -5.56 6.20
CA VAL A 531 11.21 -5.81 6.32
C VAL A 531 11.95 -4.52 6.67
N GLU A 532 13.14 -4.59 7.26
CA GLU A 532 13.91 -3.40 7.58
C GLU A 532 14.72 -2.91 6.38
N ILE A 533 14.49 -1.69 5.99
CA ILE A 533 15.30 -0.92 5.03
C ILE A 533 15.65 0.39 5.73
N GLU A 534 16.90 0.53 6.11
CA GLU A 534 17.38 1.71 6.82
C GLU A 534 17.04 3.00 6.07
N ARG A 535 16.51 3.99 6.79
CA ARG A 535 16.18 5.34 6.30
C ARG A 535 15.12 5.40 5.19
N GLU A 536 14.64 4.28 4.65
CA GLU A 536 13.60 4.30 3.62
C GLU A 536 12.20 4.46 4.25
N VAL A 537 11.33 5.18 3.53
CA VAL A 537 9.95 5.46 3.95
C VAL A 537 9.04 4.31 3.60
N THR A 538 8.46 3.69 4.64
CA THR A 538 7.46 2.64 4.51
C THR A 538 6.16 3.15 3.86
N PHE A 539 5.23 2.25 3.59
CA PHE A 539 3.92 2.53 3.01
C PHE A 539 3.95 3.09 1.58
N THR A 540 5.06 2.88 0.87
CA THR A 540 5.23 3.30 -0.52
C THR A 540 5.45 2.09 -1.44
N MET A 541 5.11 2.21 -2.72
CA MET A 541 5.48 1.20 -3.72
C MET A 541 7.01 1.08 -3.82
N GLU A 542 7.71 2.20 -3.69
CA GLU A 542 9.19 2.23 -3.68
C GLU A 542 9.77 1.29 -2.63
N TYR A 543 9.24 1.29 -1.39
CA TYR A 543 9.71 0.42 -0.32
C TYR A 543 9.61 -1.06 -0.69
N SER A 544 8.46 -1.48 -1.22
CA SER A 544 8.25 -2.86 -1.66
C SER A 544 9.17 -3.25 -2.81
N VAL A 545 9.34 -2.39 -3.81
CA VAL A 545 10.20 -2.65 -4.97
C VAL A 545 11.67 -2.66 -4.56
N ARG A 546 12.09 -1.75 -3.69
CA ARG A 546 13.46 -1.70 -3.14
C ARG A 546 13.77 -2.96 -2.32
N SER A 547 12.84 -3.42 -1.49
CA SER A 547 13.02 -4.67 -0.73
C SER A 547 13.27 -5.87 -1.65
N ALA A 548 12.51 -5.95 -2.75
CA ALA A 548 12.69 -6.99 -3.76
C ALA A 548 14.04 -6.88 -4.47
N GLN A 549 14.45 -5.67 -4.84
CA GLN A 549 15.74 -5.45 -5.49
C GLN A 549 16.92 -5.82 -4.58
N LEU A 550 16.85 -5.44 -3.30
CA LEU A 550 17.84 -5.82 -2.29
C LEU A 550 17.93 -7.35 -2.11
N ALA A 551 16.76 -8.03 -2.01
CA ALA A 551 16.70 -9.49 -1.86
C ALA A 551 17.31 -10.19 -3.08
N VAL A 552 16.92 -9.81 -4.29
CA VAL A 552 17.42 -10.41 -5.53
C VAL A 552 18.91 -10.17 -5.69
N TYR A 553 19.38 -8.93 -5.54
CA TYR A 553 20.79 -8.62 -5.74
C TYR A 553 21.69 -9.32 -4.72
N GLY A 554 21.25 -9.36 -3.46
CA GLY A 554 22.01 -10.01 -2.40
C GLY A 554 22.06 -11.53 -2.55
N LEU A 555 20.92 -12.21 -2.77
CA LEU A 555 20.87 -13.67 -2.90
C LEU A 555 21.51 -14.18 -4.19
N MET A 556 21.41 -13.42 -5.29
CA MET A 556 22.05 -13.76 -6.55
C MET A 556 23.53 -13.33 -6.62
N GLY A 557 24.07 -12.69 -5.55
CA GLY A 557 25.45 -12.24 -5.49
C GLY A 557 25.82 -11.24 -6.60
N LEU A 558 24.87 -10.39 -7.02
CA LEU A 558 25.13 -9.42 -8.09
C LEU A 558 26.00 -8.27 -7.57
N ASP A 559 27.02 -7.91 -8.36
CA ASP A 559 27.82 -6.68 -8.11
C ASP A 559 27.04 -5.43 -8.53
N LYS A 560 25.83 -5.28 -7.96
CA LYS A 560 24.90 -4.17 -8.18
C LYS A 560 24.30 -3.75 -6.85
N LYS A 561 24.00 -2.47 -6.72
CA LYS A 561 23.28 -1.92 -5.56
C LYS A 561 22.05 -1.17 -6.04
N PRO A 562 20.93 -1.22 -5.30
CA PRO A 562 19.82 -0.30 -5.54
C PRO A 562 20.31 1.15 -5.46
N PRO A 563 19.66 2.09 -6.16
CA PRO A 563 19.90 3.52 -5.98
C PRO A 563 19.87 3.92 -4.51
N GLY A 564 20.68 4.89 -4.08
CA GLY A 564 20.64 5.40 -2.70
C GLY A 564 19.25 5.86 -2.28
N VAL A 565 18.95 5.80 -0.99
CA VAL A 565 17.70 6.33 -0.45
C VAL A 565 17.76 7.86 -0.57
N MET A 566 16.73 8.46 -1.17
CA MET A 566 16.66 9.92 -1.27
C MET A 566 16.61 10.54 0.12
N GLY A 567 17.48 11.52 0.39
CA GLY A 567 17.57 12.17 1.69
C GLY A 567 18.81 11.80 2.50
N GLU A 568 19.65 10.88 2.02
CA GLU A 568 20.93 10.57 2.69
C GLU A 568 21.92 11.72 2.62
N ASP A 569 21.93 12.48 1.51
CA ASP A 569 22.88 13.58 1.23
C ASP A 569 22.12 14.88 0.92
N HIS A 570 21.36 15.41 1.90
CA HIS A 570 20.74 16.71 1.71
C HIS A 570 21.81 17.80 1.59
N SER A 571 21.80 18.49 0.46
CA SER A 571 22.62 19.68 0.32
C SER A 571 22.19 20.75 1.35
N VAL A 572 23.14 21.56 1.79
CA VAL A 572 22.86 22.74 2.66
C VAL A 572 21.77 23.62 2.03
N LEU A 573 21.71 23.65 0.70
CA LEU A 573 20.68 24.37 -0.04
C LEU A 573 19.29 23.78 0.17
N THR A 574 19.14 22.46 0.11
CA THR A 574 17.85 21.75 0.32
C THR A 574 17.34 21.98 1.75
N LEU A 575 18.21 21.84 2.75
CA LEU A 575 17.89 22.16 4.14
C LEU A 575 17.51 23.63 4.30
N GLY A 576 18.23 24.55 3.69
CA GLY A 576 17.93 25.98 3.72
C GLY A 576 16.58 26.32 3.06
N MET A 577 16.23 25.68 1.97
CA MET A 577 14.94 25.86 1.29
C MET A 577 13.78 25.29 2.13
N ALA A 578 13.95 24.11 2.72
CA ALA A 578 12.95 23.50 3.61
C ALA A 578 12.73 24.39 4.84
N LEU A 579 13.83 24.86 5.50
CA LEU A 579 13.76 25.80 6.61
C LEU A 579 13.03 27.09 6.24
N LYS A 580 13.34 27.68 5.08
CA LYS A 580 12.64 28.88 4.62
C LYS A 580 11.14 28.64 4.49
N THR A 581 10.71 27.49 3.95
CA THR A 581 9.29 27.14 3.83
C THR A 581 8.63 26.92 5.18
N MET A 582 9.34 26.34 6.15
CA MET A 582 8.84 26.20 7.52
C MET A 582 8.71 27.53 8.26
N MET A 583 9.52 28.54 7.88
CA MET A 583 9.54 29.87 8.51
C MET A 583 8.51 30.84 7.91
N THR A 584 7.91 30.51 6.78
CA THR A 584 6.79 31.25 6.18
C THR A 584 5.46 30.64 6.61
#